data_058b619b7b7067058da8e3379fde9d4a
#
_entry.id   058b619b7b7067058da8e3379fde9d4a
#
_cell.length_a   1.000
_cell.length_b   1.000
_cell.length_c   1.000
_cell.angle_alpha   90.00
_cell.angle_beta   90.00
_cell.angle_gamma   90.00
#
_symmetry.space_group_name_H-M   'P 1'
#
loop_
_entity.id
_entity.type
_entity.pdbx_description
1 polymer ?
#
loop_
_entity_poly.entity_id
_entity_poly.type
_entity_poly.pdbx_seq_one_letter_code
_entity_poly.pdbx_strand_id
1 'polypeptide(L)'
;MTNRKSIRVGRLPSMRSDRNSGRYVLRLYVTGATARSLRAIANVKAICEQYLKGCYDLEILDIYRHPEQLRQDQIVAVPALVKRLPAPLRLLVGDLSRADHVLSGLGIAAGA
;
A
#
# COMPACT_ATOMS: atom_id res chain seq x y z
N MET A 1 2.08 17.46 -5.51
CA MET A 1 1.83 17.28 -5.31
C MET A 1 1.32 16.75 -4.97
N THR A 2 1.32 16.37 -4.92
CA THR A 2 0.96 15.98 -4.57
C THR A 2 0.25 15.38 -3.89
N ASN A 3 -0.08 15.05 -3.79
CA ASN A 3 -0.84 14.54 -3.21
C ASN A 3 -0.71 13.42 -2.59
N ARG A 4 -0.03 12.95 -2.48
CA ARG A 4 0.12 11.91 -1.86
C ARG A 4 0.53 12.19 -0.74
N LYS A 5 0.27 12.54 -0.26
CA LYS A 5 0.57 12.88 0.71
C LYS A 5 0.52 12.42 1.74
N SER A 6 0.42 12.59 2.20
CA SER A 6 0.20 12.36 3.31
C SER A 6 0.78 11.27 3.83
N ILE A 7 1.03 10.40 3.29
CA ILE A 7 1.49 9.33 3.86
C ILE A 7 2.86 9.10 3.55
N ARG A 8 3.52 9.93 2.89
CA ARG A 8 4.78 9.81 2.67
C ARG A 8 5.53 10.16 3.72
N VAL A 9 5.58 9.65 4.68
CA VAL A 9 6.24 10.02 5.74
C VAL A 9 7.55 9.83 5.66
N GLY A 10 8.15 10.08 6.00
CA GLY A 10 9.35 9.91 6.10
C GLY A 10 10.23 9.82 5.23
N ARG A 11 10.56 10.18 4.72
CA ARG A 11 11.28 10.17 4.00
C ARG A 11 12.24 10.63 4.12
N LEU A 12 12.86 10.71 4.57
CA LEU A 12 13.69 11.07 4.79
C LEU A 12 14.54 10.63 4.66
N PRO A 13 15.11 10.67 4.66
CA PRO A 13 15.91 10.33 4.57
C PRO A 13 16.52 9.59 4.39
N SER A 14 16.82 9.56 4.36
CA SER A 14 17.26 9.00 4.23
C SER A 14 17.94 8.36 4.01
N MET A 15 18.36 8.33 3.89
CA MET A 15 18.91 7.90 3.82
C MET A 15 19.24 6.91 4.05
N ARG A 16 19.40 6.52 4.49
CA ARG A 16 19.68 5.73 4.95
C ARG A 16 19.58 4.75 4.61
N SER A 17 19.67 4.66 4.39
CA SER A 17 19.50 3.88 4.16
C SER A 17 19.32 3.00 3.84
N ASP A 18 19.47 3.00 3.78
CA ASP A 18 19.26 2.22 3.57
C ASP A 18 18.88 1.49 3.27
N ARG A 19 19.06 1.54 3.25
CA ARG A 19 18.82 0.93 3.17
C ARG A 19 17.89 0.40 2.96
N ASN A 20 17.56 0.68 2.67
CA ASN A 20 16.75 0.15 2.29
C ASN A 20 16.16 -0.99 2.51
N SER A 21 16.54 -1.58 2.83
CA SER A 21 16.01 -2.80 3.09
C SER A 21 14.93 -2.68 4.05
N GLY A 22 13.91 -3.40 4.00
CA GLY A 22 12.82 -3.28 4.92
C GLY A 22 11.84 -2.16 4.64
N ARG A 23 12.15 -1.30 3.73
CA ARG A 23 11.20 -0.23 3.41
C ARG A 23 10.17 -0.74 2.44
N TYR A 24 8.90 -0.47 2.75
CA TYR A 24 7.80 -0.91 1.92
C TYR A 24 7.26 0.24 1.10
N VAL A 25 7.05 0.02 -0.18
CA VAL A 25 6.42 0.99 -1.06
C VAL A 25 5.15 0.35 -1.57
N LEU A 26 4.03 0.94 -1.18
CA LEU A 26 2.71 0.37 -1.43
C LEU A 26 1.83 1.35 -2.18
N ARG A 27 0.99 0.83 -3.08
CA ARG A 27 -0.03 1.61 -3.76
C ARG A 27 -1.37 0.94 -3.54
N LEU A 28 -2.35 1.70 -3.09
CA LEU A 28 -3.69 1.19 -2.90
C LEU A 28 -4.62 1.87 -3.91
N TYR A 29 -5.20 1.08 -4.81
CA TYR A 29 -6.12 1.59 -5.80
C TYR A 29 -7.54 1.45 -5.29
N VAL A 30 -8.31 2.53 -5.35
CA VAL A 30 -9.67 2.55 -4.84
C VAL A 30 -10.62 3.19 -5.84
N THR A 31 -11.90 3.02 -5.61
CA THR A 31 -12.94 3.60 -6.45
C THR A 31 -13.62 4.68 -5.64
N GLY A 32 -13.04 5.84 -5.61
CA GLY A 32 -13.62 6.95 -4.89
C GLY A 32 -13.88 6.61 -3.42
N ALA A 33 -15.04 7.01 -2.92
CA ALA A 33 -15.38 6.84 -1.52
C ALA A 33 -16.42 5.74 -1.30
N THR A 34 -16.36 4.68 -2.08
CA THR A 34 -17.27 3.56 -1.86
C THR A 34 -16.97 2.90 -0.51
N ALA A 35 -17.96 2.20 0.03
CA ALA A 35 -17.78 1.54 1.31
C ALA A 35 -16.62 0.55 1.28
N ARG A 36 -16.49 -0.21 0.20
CA ARG A 36 -15.38 -1.16 0.08
C ARG A 36 -14.05 -0.45 0.05
N SER A 37 -13.95 0.66 -0.69
CA SER A 37 -12.72 1.41 -0.77
C SER A 37 -12.35 2.00 0.58
N LEU A 38 -13.31 2.54 1.29
CA LEU A 38 -13.03 3.11 2.61
C LEU A 38 -12.57 2.04 3.59
N ARG A 39 -13.16 0.85 3.51
CA ARG A 39 -12.71 -0.25 4.36
C ARG A 39 -11.28 -0.67 4.01
N ALA A 40 -10.98 -0.73 2.71
CA ALA A 40 -9.64 -1.10 2.29
C ALA A 40 -8.61 -0.08 2.79
N ILE A 41 -8.94 1.20 2.70
CA ILE A 41 -8.04 2.24 3.17
C ILE A 41 -7.78 2.07 4.67
N ALA A 42 -8.85 1.90 5.44
CA ALA A 42 -8.71 1.77 6.88
C ALA A 42 -7.92 0.52 7.25
N ASN A 43 -8.20 -0.58 6.57
CA ASN A 43 -7.52 -1.84 6.86
C ASN A 43 -6.03 -1.76 6.55
N VAL A 44 -5.68 -1.19 5.41
CA VAL A 44 -4.28 -1.09 5.02
C VAL A 44 -3.54 -0.14 5.95
N LYS A 45 -4.14 0.99 6.28
CA LYS A 45 -3.50 1.93 7.19
C LYS A 45 -3.23 1.29 8.54
N ALA A 46 -4.20 0.54 9.05
CA ALA A 46 -4.03 -0.12 10.35
C ALA A 46 -2.89 -1.13 10.31
N ILE A 47 -2.81 -1.90 9.25
CA ILE A 47 -1.74 -2.88 9.11
C ILE A 47 -0.39 -2.19 8.99
N CYS A 48 -0.31 -1.14 8.20
CA CYS A 48 0.94 -0.41 8.05
C CYS A 48 1.41 0.17 9.37
N GLU A 49 0.48 0.75 10.13
CA GLU A 49 0.86 1.33 11.41
C GLU A 49 1.25 0.29 12.42
N GLN A 50 0.61 -0.87 12.37
CA GLN A 50 0.89 -1.90 13.34
C GLN A 50 2.18 -2.66 13.04
N TYR A 51 2.45 -2.94 11.77
CA TYR A 51 3.56 -3.82 11.41
C TYR A 51 4.70 -3.13 10.67
N LEU A 52 4.45 -1.98 10.09
CA LEU A 52 5.45 -1.31 9.25
C LEU A 52 5.71 0.12 9.70
N LYS A 53 5.40 0.43 10.93
CA LYS A 53 5.52 1.79 11.40
C LYS A 53 6.92 2.35 11.15
N GLY A 54 6.97 3.49 10.49
CA GLY A 54 8.23 4.16 10.22
C GLY A 54 8.98 3.62 9.02
N CYS A 55 8.49 2.57 8.38
CA CYS A 55 9.21 2.01 7.25
C CYS A 55 8.31 1.71 6.06
N TYR A 56 7.33 2.56 5.80
CA TYR A 56 6.51 2.37 4.62
C TYR A 56 6.14 3.70 3.98
N ASP A 57 5.86 3.63 2.69
CA ASP A 57 5.25 4.71 1.94
C ASP A 57 3.99 4.13 1.36
N LEU A 58 2.86 4.73 1.64
CA LEU A 58 1.58 4.28 1.12
C LEU A 58 0.97 5.38 0.27
N GLU A 59 0.68 5.06 -0.97
CA GLU A 59 0.05 5.98 -1.90
C GLU A 59 -1.34 5.47 -2.17
N ILE A 60 -2.36 6.30 -2.00
CA ILE A 60 -3.74 5.90 -2.25
C ILE A 60 -4.20 6.59 -3.52
N LEU A 61 -4.60 5.81 -4.51
CA LEU A 61 -4.93 6.31 -5.84
C LEU A 61 -6.36 5.98 -6.21
N ASP A 62 -7.11 7.02 -6.56
CA ASP A 62 -8.47 6.85 -7.07
C ASP A 62 -8.33 6.49 -8.55
N ILE A 63 -8.92 5.40 -8.97
CA ILE A 63 -8.75 4.90 -10.34
C ILE A 63 -9.26 5.89 -11.37
N TYR A 64 -10.21 6.73 -10.99
CA TYR A 64 -10.74 7.70 -11.95
C TYR A 64 -9.81 8.88 -12.15
N ARG A 65 -8.91 9.10 -11.22
CA ARG A 65 -7.95 10.18 -11.33
C ARG A 65 -6.58 9.74 -11.78
N HIS A 66 -6.31 8.44 -11.72
CA HIS A 66 -4.98 7.92 -12.05
C HIS A 66 -5.06 6.72 -12.99
N PRO A 67 -5.69 6.89 -14.14
CA PRO A 67 -5.83 5.76 -15.05
C PRO A 67 -4.50 5.27 -15.62
N GLU A 68 -3.52 6.15 -15.69
CA GLU A 68 -2.23 5.74 -16.21
C GLU A 68 -1.53 4.77 -15.28
N GLN A 69 -1.52 5.09 -14.00
CA GLN A 69 -0.92 4.23 -13.01
C GLN A 69 -1.65 2.90 -12.93
N LEU A 70 -2.98 2.94 -13.08
CA LEU A 70 -3.78 1.74 -13.07
C LEU A 70 -3.34 0.80 -14.18
N ARG A 71 -3.11 1.34 -15.37
CA ARG A 71 -2.67 0.53 -16.49
C ARG A 71 -1.26 0.01 -16.30
N GLN A 72 -0.37 0.85 -15.78
CA GLN A 72 1.01 0.45 -15.54
C GLN A 72 1.09 -0.72 -14.58
N ASP A 73 0.27 -0.73 -13.55
CA ASP A 73 0.26 -1.80 -12.57
C ASP A 73 -0.64 -2.96 -12.98
N GLN A 74 -1.29 -2.84 -14.14
CA GLN A 74 -2.14 -3.89 -14.69
C GLN A 74 -3.25 -4.30 -13.75
N ILE A 75 -3.89 -3.29 -13.15
CA ILE A 75 -4.95 -3.52 -12.18
C ILE A 75 -6.25 -3.81 -12.92
N VAL A 76 -6.87 -4.92 -12.60
CA VAL A 76 -8.13 -5.30 -13.23
C VAL A 76 -9.29 -5.37 -12.25
N ALA A 77 -9.04 -5.21 -10.98
CA ALA A 77 -10.09 -5.22 -9.97
C ALA A 77 -9.68 -4.33 -8.82
N VAL A 78 -10.63 -3.61 -8.23
CA VAL A 78 -10.36 -2.73 -7.09
C VAL A 78 -11.39 -2.97 -6.01
N PRO A 79 -11.03 -2.72 -4.76
CA PRO A 79 -9.77 -2.19 -4.27
C PRO A 79 -8.62 -3.17 -4.49
N ALA A 80 -7.43 -2.63 -4.71
CA ALA A 80 -6.26 -3.47 -4.95
C ALA A 80 -5.04 -2.81 -4.32
N LEU A 81 -4.26 -3.62 -3.62
CA LEU A 81 -3.02 -3.16 -2.99
C LEU A 81 -1.84 -3.75 -3.72
N VAL A 82 -0.95 -2.90 -4.17
CA VAL A 82 0.26 -3.33 -4.86
C VAL A 82 1.45 -3.08 -3.96
N LYS A 83 2.22 -4.13 -3.69
CA LYS A 83 3.49 -3.98 -2.99
C LYS A 83 4.55 -3.87 -4.07
N ARG A 84 5.12 -2.69 -4.21
CA ARG A 84 6.16 -2.48 -5.20
C ARG A 84 7.53 -2.82 -4.64
N LEU A 85 7.76 -2.53 -3.39
CA LEU A 85 8.99 -2.86 -2.70
C LEU A 85 8.66 -3.35 -1.31
N PRO A 86 9.42 -4.26 -0.76
CA PRO A 86 10.54 -4.97 -1.39
C PRO A 86 10.04 -6.00 -2.38
N ALA A 87 10.91 -6.39 -3.28
CA ALA A 87 10.57 -7.46 -4.22
C ALA A 87 10.26 -8.74 -3.45
N PRO A 88 9.41 -9.60 -3.98
CA PRO A 88 8.79 -9.51 -5.29
C PRO A 88 7.55 -8.63 -5.29
N LEU A 89 7.17 -8.14 -6.44
CA LEU A 89 5.95 -7.37 -6.59
C LEU A 89 4.77 -8.26 -6.27
N ARG A 90 3.82 -7.72 -5.52
CA ARG A 90 2.63 -8.48 -5.12
C ARG A 90 1.38 -7.65 -5.33
N LEU A 91 0.30 -8.32 -5.66
CA LEU A 91 -1.00 -7.68 -5.86
C LEU A 91 -2.02 -8.38 -4.98
N LEU A 92 -2.71 -7.62 -4.16
CA LEU A 92 -3.75 -8.14 -3.28
C LEU A 92 -5.05 -7.42 -3.61
N VAL A 93 -6.11 -8.17 -3.85
CA VAL A 93 -7.39 -7.59 -4.28
C VAL A 93 -8.46 -7.81 -3.22
N GLY A 94 -9.35 -6.84 -3.07
CA GLY A 94 -10.46 -6.92 -2.13
C GLY A 94 -10.41 -5.82 -1.11
N ASP A 95 -11.28 -5.91 -0.09
CA ASP A 95 -11.31 -4.86 0.93
C ASP A 95 -10.20 -5.03 1.96
N LEU A 96 -9.39 -6.08 1.81
CA LEU A 96 -8.20 -6.29 2.63
C LEU A 96 -8.53 -6.43 4.11
N SER A 97 -9.68 -7.02 4.40
CA SER A 97 -10.13 -7.21 5.79
C SER A 97 -9.47 -8.42 6.46
N ARG A 98 -8.90 -9.34 5.65
CA ARG A 98 -8.23 -10.50 6.21
C ARG A 98 -6.78 -10.15 6.47
N ALA A 99 -6.49 -9.71 7.69
CA ALA A 99 -5.14 -9.27 8.03
C ALA A 99 -4.09 -10.34 7.77
N ASP A 100 -4.43 -11.59 8.05
CA ASP A 100 -3.49 -12.68 7.80
C ASP A 100 -3.13 -12.82 6.33
N HIS A 101 -4.11 -12.65 5.44
CA HIS A 101 -3.86 -12.69 4.01
C HIS A 101 -3.00 -11.53 3.57
N VAL A 102 -3.28 -10.34 4.10
CA VAL A 102 -2.53 -9.16 3.72
C VAL A 102 -1.09 -9.27 4.19
N LEU A 103 -0.89 -9.71 5.43
CA LEU A 103 0.45 -9.87 5.96
C LEU A 103 1.23 -10.90 5.15
N SER A 104 0.59 -12.02 4.83
CA SER A 104 1.24 -13.04 4.03
C SER A 104 1.61 -12.50 2.66
N GLY A 105 0.70 -11.76 2.02
CA GLY A 105 0.98 -11.17 0.72
C GLY A 105 2.08 -10.14 0.75
N LEU A 106 2.24 -9.46 1.88
CA LEU A 106 3.30 -8.47 2.02
C LEU A 106 4.62 -9.09 2.46
N GLY A 107 4.60 -10.36 2.80
CA GLY A 107 5.81 -11.02 3.26
C GLY A 107 6.15 -10.70 4.71
N ILE A 108 5.14 -10.37 5.51
CA ILE A 108 5.34 -10.04 6.91
C ILE A 108 4.87 -11.21 7.76
N ALA A 109 5.70 -11.62 8.71
CA ALA A 109 5.35 -12.71 9.59
C ALA A 109 4.43 -12.18 10.68
N ALA A 110 3.17 -12.61 10.64
CA ALA A 110 2.20 -12.18 11.62
C ALA A 110 2.53 -12.81 12.96
N GLY A 111 2.40 -12.06 13.99
CA GLY A 111 2.61 -12.57 15.32
C GLY A 111 4.05 -12.78 15.72
N ALA A 112 4.93 -12.42 14.85
CA ALA A 112 6.34 -12.62 15.12
C ALA A 112 6.83 -11.69 16.18
#